data_4315d93a838192725929bca21f632dee
#
_entry.id   4315d93a838192725929bca21f632dee
#
_cell.length_a   1.000
_cell.length_b   1.000
_cell.length_c   1.000
_cell.angle_alpha   90.00
_cell.angle_beta   90.00
_cell.angle_gamma   90.00
#
_symmetry.space_group_name_H-M   'P 1'
#
loop_
_entity.id
_entity.type
_entity.pdbx_description
1 polymer ?
#
loop_
_entity_poly.entity_id
_entity_poly.type
_entity_poly.pdbx_seq_one_letter_code
_entity_poly.pdbx_strand_id
1 'polypeptide(L)'
;MRISFRYLLLSLGMVVLAAACHKKDKEKLYMDGNMDPQIPAYKVCGTACIAHTGGITTPSSGVRYYWTDSYRTKDTTWREEGGLFFFVVPDSLAKYTVTETAVADGYYNDIYPSYVTAIMPWLGGSVVGLPEPKDSIQDARDEQFYHIVDVGNLVWFAENLNFYGKGTGYEGADDMGYITGRLYTWDEATGGETGSGLGGGPKGACPEGWSVPTNEDWEDLAKALSGKDHPFLTKWSGVGNYVMNTATFNGDRFWPFSIYTDFDNSAGWNALSGGMSQHSHHNFEGLLSYAYFWSSTEKDTGNTYYRYLYYDLPDFPFGFTQKNGAGFSVRCVKKK
;
A
#
# COMPACT_ATOMS: atom_id res chain seq x y z
N MET A 1 -14.64 105.55 -9.71
CA MET A 1 -14.18 105.40 -8.30
C MET A 1 -13.31 104.18 -8.17
N ARG A 2 -12.10 104.39 -7.91
CA ARG A 2 -10.89 103.50 -7.71
C ARG A 2 -10.95 102.08 -8.19
N ILE A 3 -10.26 101.78 -9.29
CA ILE A 3 -9.78 100.55 -9.85
C ILE A 3 -8.46 100.24 -9.16
N SER A 4 -8.32 99.05 -8.62
CA SER A 4 -7.02 98.56 -8.09
C SER A 4 -6.60 97.36 -8.93
N PHE A 5 -5.55 97.54 -9.71
CA PHE A 5 -4.85 96.49 -10.46
C PHE A 5 -4.05 95.67 -9.48
N ARG A 6 -4.23 94.37 -9.51
CA ARG A 6 -3.27 93.45 -8.91
C ARG A 6 -2.77 92.41 -9.93
N TYR A 7 -1.50 92.37 -10.03
CA TYR A 7 -0.66 91.62 -10.94
C TYR A 7 -0.96 90.11 -10.99
N LEU A 8 -1.06 89.64 -12.20
CA LEU A 8 -1.10 88.22 -12.53
C LEU A 8 0.36 87.74 -12.66
N LEU A 9 0.84 87.06 -11.67
CA LEU A 9 2.10 86.32 -11.73
C LEU A 9 1.81 84.90 -12.28
N LEU A 10 2.18 84.70 -13.54
CA LEU A 10 2.25 83.38 -14.16
C LEU A 10 3.43 82.64 -13.54
N SER A 11 3.15 81.76 -12.61
CA SER A 11 4.11 80.72 -12.19
C SER A 11 4.00 79.54 -13.15
N LEU A 12 5.01 79.36 -13.99
CA LEU A 12 5.18 78.20 -14.83
C LEU A 12 5.59 77.03 -13.91
N GLY A 13 4.59 76.30 -13.42
CA GLY A 13 4.79 75.11 -12.69
C GLY A 13 5.26 74.02 -13.66
N MET A 14 6.54 73.71 -13.60
CA MET A 14 7.14 72.59 -14.28
C MET A 14 6.57 71.31 -13.63
N VAL A 15 5.55 70.70 -14.27
CA VAL A 15 5.07 69.35 -13.86
C VAL A 15 6.11 68.38 -14.31
N VAL A 16 7.00 68.02 -13.38
CA VAL A 16 7.84 66.84 -13.53
C VAL A 16 6.92 65.61 -13.41
N LEU A 17 6.48 65.09 -14.54
CA LEU A 17 5.93 63.76 -14.62
C LEU A 17 7.04 62.76 -14.23
N ALA A 18 7.09 62.44 -12.94
CA ALA A 18 7.78 61.22 -12.50
C ALA A 18 7.05 60.05 -13.16
N ALA A 19 7.57 59.60 -14.31
CA ALA A 19 7.24 58.32 -14.85
C ALA A 19 7.69 57.30 -13.81
N ALA A 20 6.80 56.95 -12.88
CA ALA A 20 6.94 55.77 -12.10
C ALA A 20 6.95 54.58 -13.10
N CYS A 21 8.15 54.13 -13.45
CA CYS A 21 8.30 52.84 -14.06
C CYS A 21 7.75 51.82 -13.05
N HIS A 22 6.46 51.56 -13.13
CA HIS A 22 5.93 50.33 -12.66
C HIS A 22 6.59 49.26 -13.55
N LYS A 23 7.67 48.66 -13.05
CA LYS A 23 8.03 47.34 -13.54
C LYS A 23 6.74 46.54 -13.44
N LYS A 24 6.06 46.28 -14.56
CA LYS A 24 5.08 45.22 -14.62
C LYS A 24 5.86 43.96 -14.17
N ASP A 25 5.57 43.49 -12.98
CA ASP A 25 6.05 42.17 -12.60
C ASP A 25 5.63 41.25 -13.73
N LYS A 26 6.61 40.67 -14.38
CA LYS A 26 6.32 39.69 -15.44
C LYS A 26 5.49 38.62 -14.77
N GLU A 27 4.32 38.37 -15.30
CA GLU A 27 3.47 37.29 -14.85
C GLU A 27 4.30 35.98 -14.90
N LYS A 28 4.39 35.31 -13.79
CA LYS A 28 5.12 34.03 -13.71
C LYS A 28 4.38 32.99 -14.54
N LEU A 29 5.15 32.12 -15.16
CA LEU A 29 4.65 30.98 -15.91
C LEU A 29 4.49 29.78 -14.99
N TYR A 30 3.71 28.80 -15.40
CA TYR A 30 3.67 27.49 -14.74
C TYR A 30 4.73 26.58 -15.36
N MET A 31 5.32 25.73 -14.53
CA MET A 31 6.19 24.67 -15.01
C MET A 31 5.32 23.56 -15.62
N ASP A 32 5.92 22.80 -16.53
CA ASP A 32 5.29 21.62 -17.12
C ASP A 32 6.20 20.40 -16.92
N GLY A 33 5.59 19.21 -16.75
CA GLY A 33 6.28 17.98 -16.43
C GLY A 33 5.58 17.21 -15.32
N ASN A 34 6.17 16.11 -14.90
CA ASN A 34 5.62 15.27 -13.83
C ASN A 34 6.74 14.87 -12.86
N MET A 35 6.77 15.51 -11.72
CA MET A 35 7.66 15.09 -10.63
C MET A 35 7.13 13.78 -10.03
N ASP A 36 7.99 12.79 -9.91
CA ASP A 36 7.71 11.53 -9.21
C ASP A 36 9.01 11.03 -8.55
N PRO A 37 9.23 11.39 -7.31
CA PRO A 37 10.48 11.05 -6.60
C PRO A 37 10.62 9.56 -6.24
N GLN A 38 9.67 8.70 -6.57
CA GLN A 38 9.70 7.24 -6.33
C GLN A 38 9.86 6.88 -4.85
N ILE A 39 9.24 7.66 -3.97
CA ILE A 39 9.27 7.38 -2.53
C ILE A 39 8.23 6.31 -2.19
N PRO A 40 8.61 5.22 -1.51
CA PRO A 40 7.68 4.16 -1.14
C PRO A 40 6.66 4.65 -0.10
N ALA A 41 5.39 4.23 -0.23
CA ALA A 41 4.32 4.59 0.70
C ALA A 41 4.53 4.03 2.13
N TYR A 42 5.28 2.94 2.26
CA TYR A 42 5.62 2.29 3.52
C TYR A 42 7.11 1.98 3.58
N LYS A 43 7.74 2.20 4.73
CA LYS A 43 9.17 1.94 4.90
C LYS A 43 9.50 1.61 6.36
N VAL A 44 10.44 0.70 6.55
CA VAL A 44 10.91 0.31 7.89
C VAL A 44 11.62 1.46 8.58
N CYS A 45 11.30 1.69 9.86
CA CYS A 45 11.98 2.64 10.73
C CYS A 45 13.50 2.44 10.71
N GLY A 46 14.25 3.51 10.75
CA GLY A 46 15.71 3.49 10.71
C GLY A 46 16.34 3.21 9.34
N THR A 47 15.52 2.91 8.31
CA THR A 47 16.01 2.70 6.93
C THR A 47 15.86 3.94 6.07
N ALA A 48 16.64 4.02 4.98
CA ALA A 48 16.61 5.16 4.08
C ALA A 48 15.65 4.94 2.91
N CYS A 49 14.87 5.98 2.60
CA CYS A 49 14.25 6.16 1.29
C CYS A 49 15.22 6.97 0.42
N ILE A 50 15.36 6.57 -0.82
CA ILE A 50 16.14 7.30 -1.82
C ILE A 50 15.15 7.92 -2.79
N ALA A 51 15.15 9.24 -2.87
CA ALA A 51 14.31 10.00 -3.78
C ALA A 51 15.12 10.56 -4.94
N HIS A 52 14.54 10.63 -6.10
CA HIS A 52 15.13 11.17 -7.31
C HIS A 52 14.53 12.54 -7.62
N THR A 53 15.40 13.52 -7.92
CA THR A 53 14.94 14.84 -8.41
C THR A 53 14.70 14.76 -9.91
N GLY A 54 13.77 15.56 -10.40
CA GLY A 54 13.54 15.74 -11.83
C GLY A 54 12.07 15.69 -12.22
N GLY A 55 11.87 15.53 -13.53
CA GLY A 55 10.52 15.41 -14.11
C GLY A 55 9.94 16.70 -14.68
N ILE A 56 10.50 17.88 -14.40
CA ILE A 56 10.11 19.14 -15.06
C ILE A 56 10.70 19.16 -16.46
N THR A 57 9.86 19.41 -17.45
CA THR A 57 10.22 19.50 -18.87
C THR A 57 10.21 20.92 -19.41
N THR A 58 9.45 21.80 -18.78
CA THR A 58 9.39 23.24 -19.09
C THR A 58 9.52 24.06 -17.81
N PRO A 59 10.59 24.90 -17.67
CA PRO A 59 11.67 25.12 -18.63
C PRO A 59 12.58 23.89 -18.78
N SER A 60 13.22 23.75 -19.93
CA SER A 60 14.13 22.64 -20.23
C SER A 60 15.49 22.73 -19.54
N SER A 61 15.76 23.81 -18.82
CA SER A 61 17.01 24.04 -18.07
C SER A 61 16.81 25.09 -16.98
N GLY A 62 17.76 25.17 -16.04
CA GLY A 62 17.73 26.13 -14.95
C GLY A 62 16.77 25.77 -13.82
N VAL A 63 16.22 24.57 -13.81
CA VAL A 63 15.41 24.06 -12.71
C VAL A 63 16.31 23.60 -11.57
N ARG A 64 16.00 24.04 -10.37
CA ARG A 64 16.65 23.60 -9.13
C ARG A 64 15.62 22.92 -8.25
N TYR A 65 16.02 21.83 -7.61
CA TYR A 65 15.17 21.05 -6.75
C TYR A 65 15.65 21.15 -5.30
N TYR A 66 14.73 21.27 -4.37
CA TYR A 66 15.05 21.19 -2.95
C TYR A 66 14.01 20.35 -2.21
N TRP A 67 14.42 19.83 -1.07
CA TRP A 67 13.68 18.87 -0.29
C TRP A 67 13.41 19.37 1.11
N THR A 68 12.21 19.06 1.60
CA THR A 68 11.85 19.20 3.00
C THR A 68 11.16 17.94 3.48
N ASP A 69 11.25 17.65 4.77
CA ASP A 69 10.49 16.57 5.39
C ASP A 69 9.80 17.06 6.68
N SER A 70 8.69 16.38 7.05
CA SER A 70 7.90 16.75 8.22
C SER A 70 8.58 16.44 9.55
N TYR A 71 9.63 15.61 9.55
CA TYR A 71 10.40 15.29 10.74
C TYR A 71 11.47 16.35 11.03
N ARG A 72 12.14 16.82 10.00
CA ARG A 72 13.20 17.83 10.06
C ARG A 72 12.74 19.12 9.38
N THR A 73 11.65 19.69 9.84
CA THR A 73 10.97 20.85 9.20
C THR A 73 11.86 22.06 8.92
N LYS A 74 13.07 22.12 9.50
CA LYS A 74 14.06 23.20 9.27
C LYS A 74 15.18 22.78 8.33
N ASP A 75 15.27 21.52 7.96
CA ASP A 75 16.35 21.00 7.14
C ASP A 75 15.89 20.95 5.67
N THR A 76 16.32 21.95 4.91
CA THR A 76 16.02 22.07 3.48
C THR A 76 17.31 21.83 2.70
N THR A 77 17.30 20.87 1.79
CA THR A 77 18.46 20.53 0.97
C THR A 77 18.14 20.85 -0.49
N TRP A 78 18.94 21.71 -1.11
CA TRP A 78 18.88 22.01 -2.53
C TRP A 78 19.54 20.89 -3.34
N ARG A 79 18.88 20.51 -4.46
CA ARG A 79 19.42 19.55 -5.42
C ARG A 79 19.29 20.11 -6.83
N GLU A 80 20.24 19.74 -7.67
CA GLU A 80 20.19 19.95 -9.10
C GLU A 80 19.43 18.79 -9.78
N GLU A 81 19.01 18.96 -11.01
CA GLU A 81 18.39 17.90 -11.79
C GLU A 81 19.30 16.65 -11.84
N GLY A 82 18.71 15.47 -11.63
CA GLY A 82 19.45 14.20 -11.51
C GLY A 82 20.10 13.96 -10.15
N GLY A 83 19.90 14.85 -9.16
CA GLY A 83 20.35 14.63 -7.79
C GLY A 83 19.53 13.58 -7.05
N LEU A 84 20.05 13.15 -5.92
CA LEU A 84 19.39 12.21 -5.01
C LEU A 84 19.18 12.87 -3.65
N PHE A 85 18.05 12.54 -3.04
CA PHE A 85 17.77 12.89 -1.65
C PHE A 85 17.61 11.63 -0.81
N PHE A 86 18.19 11.64 0.38
CA PHE A 86 18.09 10.54 1.33
C PHE A 86 17.24 10.98 2.52
N PHE A 87 16.11 10.31 2.71
CA PHE A 87 15.28 10.45 3.89
C PHE A 87 15.38 9.19 4.73
N VAL A 88 15.96 9.29 5.92
CA VAL A 88 15.97 8.18 6.89
C VAL A 88 14.66 8.26 7.67
N VAL A 89 13.86 7.20 7.57
CA VAL A 89 12.57 7.09 8.29
C VAL A 89 12.86 7.10 9.80
N PRO A 90 12.28 8.04 10.56
CA PRO A 90 12.51 8.11 12.00
C PRO A 90 12.06 6.83 12.72
N ASP A 91 12.65 6.59 13.88
CA ASP A 91 12.34 5.44 14.74
C ASP A 91 11.05 5.70 15.56
N SER A 92 9.99 6.01 14.84
CA SER A 92 8.66 6.31 15.40
C SER A 92 7.58 5.98 14.41
N LEU A 93 6.59 5.20 14.83
CA LEU A 93 5.44 4.82 14.01
C LEU A 93 4.57 6.06 13.72
N ALA A 94 4.79 6.66 12.56
CA ALA A 94 4.07 7.84 12.10
C ALA A 94 4.02 7.90 10.57
N LYS A 95 3.17 8.77 10.05
CA LYS A 95 3.16 9.13 8.63
C LYS A 95 3.98 10.41 8.45
N TYR A 96 5.00 10.34 7.60
CA TYR A 96 5.87 11.46 7.28
C TYR A 96 5.56 11.98 5.89
N THR A 97 5.74 13.29 5.70
CA THR A 97 5.67 13.93 4.39
C THR A 97 7.08 14.30 3.95
N VAL A 98 7.46 13.88 2.76
CA VAL A 98 8.69 14.30 2.08
C VAL A 98 8.26 15.10 0.87
N THR A 99 8.72 16.34 0.76
CA THR A 99 8.24 17.26 -0.28
C THR A 99 9.40 17.65 -1.18
N GLU A 100 9.26 17.39 -2.47
CA GLU A 100 10.11 17.94 -3.52
C GLU A 100 9.53 19.27 -3.98
N THR A 101 10.39 20.27 -4.18
CA THR A 101 10.01 21.57 -4.74
C THR A 101 10.93 21.90 -5.90
N ALA A 102 10.36 22.09 -7.08
CA ALA A 102 11.06 22.59 -8.25
C ALA A 102 10.95 24.13 -8.30
N VAL A 103 12.06 24.79 -8.60
CA VAL A 103 12.17 26.25 -8.67
C VAL A 103 12.91 26.65 -9.93
N ALA A 104 12.35 27.58 -10.69
CA ALA A 104 13.00 28.18 -11.86
C ALA A 104 12.67 29.66 -11.97
N ASP A 105 13.61 30.46 -12.51
CA ASP A 105 13.43 31.92 -12.65
C ASP A 105 12.29 32.23 -13.64
N GLY A 106 11.35 33.04 -13.20
CA GLY A 106 10.16 33.43 -14.00
C GLY A 106 9.01 32.41 -13.97
N TYR A 107 9.11 31.38 -13.16
CA TYR A 107 8.07 30.37 -12.96
C TYR A 107 7.53 30.35 -11.53
N TYR A 108 6.30 29.87 -11.36
CA TYR A 108 5.83 29.46 -10.05
C TYR A 108 6.53 28.18 -9.63
N ASN A 109 6.77 28.02 -8.34
CA ASN A 109 7.32 26.76 -7.81
C ASN A 109 6.32 25.64 -8.05
N ASP A 110 6.83 24.48 -8.46
CA ASP A 110 6.05 23.26 -8.46
C ASP A 110 6.40 22.42 -7.23
N ILE A 111 5.40 21.84 -6.58
CA ILE A 111 5.54 21.20 -5.25
C ILE A 111 4.89 19.83 -5.30
N TYR A 112 5.66 18.79 -5.00
CA TYR A 112 5.20 17.42 -4.98
C TYR A 112 5.41 16.79 -3.60
N PRO A 113 4.34 16.59 -2.82
CA PRO A 113 4.41 15.90 -1.54
C PRO A 113 4.28 14.39 -1.74
N SER A 114 5.18 13.62 -1.15
CA SER A 114 5.13 12.17 -1.01
C SER A 114 4.93 11.81 0.44
N TYR A 115 4.22 10.69 0.68
CA TYR A 115 3.89 10.26 2.04
C TYR A 115 4.53 8.91 2.32
N VAL A 116 5.24 8.83 3.46
CA VAL A 116 5.89 7.60 3.93
C VAL A 116 5.29 7.22 5.27
N THR A 117 4.70 6.05 5.35
CA THR A 117 4.24 5.48 6.62
C THR A 117 5.37 4.63 7.20
N ALA A 118 5.84 4.99 8.38
CA ALA A 118 6.84 4.23 9.09
C ALA A 118 6.25 2.91 9.61
N ILE A 119 6.98 1.81 9.45
CA ILE A 119 6.60 0.49 9.94
C ILE A 119 7.74 -0.17 10.72
N MET A 120 7.38 -1.02 11.65
CA MET A 120 8.27 -1.88 12.41
C MET A 120 7.77 -3.32 12.30
N PRO A 121 8.35 -4.15 11.42
CA PRO A 121 7.81 -5.49 11.11
C PRO A 121 8.12 -6.56 12.16
N TRP A 122 8.76 -6.21 13.27
CA TRP A 122 9.07 -7.14 14.35
C TRP A 122 7.99 -7.20 15.43
N LEU A 123 8.05 -8.22 16.27
CA LEU A 123 7.11 -8.45 17.36
C LEU A 123 6.99 -7.22 18.28
N GLY A 124 5.75 -6.79 18.55
CA GLY A 124 5.48 -5.59 19.34
C GLY A 124 5.73 -4.27 18.60
N GLY A 125 6.08 -4.32 17.30
CA GLY A 125 6.25 -3.15 16.45
C GLY A 125 4.93 -2.64 15.85
N SER A 126 4.84 -2.66 14.51
CA SER A 126 3.63 -2.20 13.80
C SER A 126 2.40 -3.09 14.03
N VAL A 127 2.61 -4.38 14.25
CA VAL A 127 1.51 -5.34 14.48
C VAL A 127 1.49 -5.74 15.94
N VAL A 128 0.35 -5.53 16.59
CA VAL A 128 0.14 -5.85 18.01
C VAL A 128 -1.16 -6.64 18.17
N GLY A 129 -1.14 -7.64 19.04
CA GLY A 129 -2.33 -8.43 19.40
C GLY A 129 -2.50 -9.72 18.58
N LEU A 130 -1.51 -10.14 17.79
CA LEU A 130 -1.50 -11.50 17.27
C LEU A 130 -1.25 -12.49 18.42
N PRO A 131 -1.93 -13.63 18.42
CA PRO A 131 -1.67 -14.67 19.40
C PRO A 131 -0.29 -15.28 19.21
N GLU A 132 0.31 -15.74 20.30
CA GLU A 132 1.54 -16.52 20.24
C GLU A 132 1.33 -17.81 19.41
N PRO A 133 2.21 -18.11 18.47
CA PRO A 133 2.09 -19.30 17.64
C PRO A 133 2.32 -20.56 18.45
N LYS A 134 1.59 -21.63 18.11
CA LYS A 134 1.80 -22.94 18.70
C LYS A 134 2.87 -23.74 17.97
N ASP A 135 3.00 -23.51 16.68
CA ASP A 135 3.93 -24.22 15.81
C ASP A 135 4.31 -23.36 14.60
N SER A 136 5.46 -23.63 14.00
CA SER A 136 5.97 -22.90 12.84
C SER A 136 6.84 -23.77 11.95
N ILE A 137 7.00 -23.35 10.69
CA ILE A 137 7.98 -23.89 9.76
C ILE A 137 8.91 -22.79 9.26
N GLN A 138 10.11 -23.14 8.89
CA GLN A 138 11.03 -22.25 8.20
C GLN A 138 11.01 -22.56 6.70
N ASP A 139 10.83 -21.52 5.88
CA ASP A 139 11.03 -21.60 4.44
C ASP A 139 12.54 -21.58 4.14
N ALA A 140 13.07 -22.68 3.65
CA ALA A 140 14.51 -22.81 3.37
C ALA A 140 15.01 -21.91 2.21
N ARG A 141 14.10 -21.25 1.48
CA ARG A 141 14.45 -20.39 0.34
C ARG A 141 14.90 -19.00 0.77
N ASP A 142 14.31 -18.46 1.85
CA ASP A 142 14.53 -17.10 2.33
C ASP A 142 14.64 -17.01 3.86
N GLU A 143 14.66 -18.18 4.53
CA GLU A 143 14.80 -18.35 5.98
C GLU A 143 13.66 -17.73 6.81
N GLN A 144 12.57 -17.28 6.17
CA GLN A 144 11.40 -16.76 6.88
C GLN A 144 10.66 -17.87 7.61
N PHE A 145 10.15 -17.53 8.79
CA PHE A 145 9.30 -18.43 9.56
C PHE A 145 7.83 -18.13 9.28
N TYR A 146 7.03 -19.18 9.14
CA TYR A 146 5.59 -19.11 9.02
C TYR A 146 4.95 -19.94 10.10
N HIS A 147 4.03 -19.32 10.85
CA HIS A 147 3.19 -20.04 11.82
C HIS A 147 2.20 -20.94 11.08
N ILE A 148 1.88 -22.06 11.70
CA ILE A 148 0.97 -23.03 11.12
C ILE A 148 -0.16 -23.37 12.07
N VAL A 149 -1.29 -23.79 11.51
CA VAL A 149 -2.49 -24.19 12.24
C VAL A 149 -3.20 -25.33 11.54
N ASP A 150 -3.75 -26.20 12.33
CA ASP A 150 -4.59 -27.32 11.88
C ASP A 150 -6.05 -26.87 11.76
N VAL A 151 -6.59 -26.84 10.54
CA VAL A 151 -8.02 -26.62 10.32
C VAL A 151 -8.55 -27.64 9.31
N GLY A 152 -9.63 -28.30 9.65
CA GLY A 152 -10.15 -29.39 8.83
C GLY A 152 -9.16 -30.53 8.69
N ASN A 153 -8.99 -31.02 7.48
CA ASN A 153 -8.09 -32.13 7.16
C ASN A 153 -6.69 -31.69 6.75
N LEU A 154 -6.41 -30.39 6.82
CA LEU A 154 -5.19 -29.76 6.34
C LEU A 154 -4.45 -28.99 7.43
N VAL A 155 -3.13 -28.82 7.22
CA VAL A 155 -2.31 -27.85 7.91
C VAL A 155 -2.21 -26.61 7.03
N TRP A 156 -2.47 -25.44 7.61
CA TRP A 156 -2.48 -24.15 6.94
C TRP A 156 -1.36 -23.24 7.46
N PHE A 157 -0.82 -22.38 6.62
CA PHE A 157 -0.14 -21.21 7.13
C PHE A 157 -1.13 -20.34 7.90
N ALA A 158 -0.74 -19.89 9.08
CA ALA A 158 -1.50 -18.91 9.86
C ALA A 158 -1.15 -17.47 9.47
N GLU A 159 -0.39 -17.28 8.42
CA GLU A 159 0.05 -16.01 7.84
C GLU A 159 -0.01 -16.06 6.31
N ASN A 160 -0.09 -14.90 5.70
CA ASN A 160 0.04 -14.80 4.26
C ASN A 160 1.50 -15.02 3.83
N LEU A 161 1.69 -15.73 2.74
CA LEU A 161 3.01 -15.95 2.18
C LEU A 161 3.71 -14.62 1.86
N ASN A 162 4.98 -14.48 2.25
CA ASN A 162 5.84 -13.33 1.98
C ASN A 162 7.11 -13.73 1.22
N PHE A 163 7.03 -14.66 0.30
CA PHE A 163 8.20 -15.11 -0.44
C PHE A 163 8.70 -14.00 -1.38
N TYR A 164 9.90 -13.47 -1.09
CA TYR A 164 10.55 -12.46 -1.88
C TYR A 164 10.97 -13.02 -3.25
N GLY A 165 10.78 -12.26 -4.31
CA GLY A 165 11.08 -12.67 -5.69
C GLY A 165 9.86 -12.96 -6.55
N LYS A 166 8.67 -13.00 -5.92
CA LYS A 166 7.37 -13.06 -6.61
C LYS A 166 6.37 -12.17 -5.87
N GLY A 167 5.40 -11.63 -6.62
CA GLY A 167 4.40 -10.73 -6.05
C GLY A 167 5.00 -9.42 -5.51
N THR A 168 4.19 -8.62 -4.86
CA THR A 168 4.58 -7.31 -4.32
C THR A 168 3.97 -7.06 -2.94
N GLY A 169 4.61 -6.25 -2.11
CA GLY A 169 3.97 -5.68 -0.93
C GLY A 169 2.87 -4.69 -1.31
N TYR A 170 1.96 -4.40 -0.39
CA TYR A 170 0.91 -3.41 -0.62
C TYR A 170 1.53 -2.04 -0.99
N GLU A 171 0.91 -1.32 -1.94
CA GLU A 171 1.44 -0.05 -2.52
C GLU A 171 2.84 -0.20 -3.15
N GLY A 172 3.21 -1.40 -3.61
CA GLY A 172 4.55 -1.66 -4.15
C GLY A 172 5.66 -1.61 -3.09
N ALA A 173 5.31 -1.46 -1.81
CA ALA A 173 6.27 -1.39 -0.72
C ALA A 173 6.63 -2.79 -0.22
N ASP A 174 7.80 -3.29 -0.60
CA ASP A 174 8.27 -4.63 -0.19
C ASP A 174 8.23 -4.85 1.32
N ASP A 175 8.49 -3.81 2.09
CA ASP A 175 8.46 -3.84 3.55
C ASP A 175 7.07 -4.20 4.12
N MET A 176 5.98 -3.92 3.37
CA MET A 176 4.62 -4.35 3.74
C MET A 176 4.43 -5.87 3.68
N GLY A 177 5.26 -6.57 2.94
CA GLY A 177 5.27 -8.03 2.94
C GLY A 177 5.50 -8.63 4.32
N TYR A 178 6.28 -7.98 5.18
CA TYR A 178 6.49 -8.40 6.57
C TYR A 178 5.29 -8.14 7.50
N ILE A 179 4.33 -7.33 7.04
CA ILE A 179 3.13 -6.98 7.81
C ILE A 179 1.94 -7.83 7.36
N THR A 180 1.62 -7.83 6.07
CA THR A 180 0.41 -8.43 5.52
C THR A 180 0.66 -9.60 4.57
N GLY A 181 1.92 -9.99 4.37
CA GLY A 181 2.32 -10.86 3.27
C GLY A 181 2.33 -10.12 1.93
N ARG A 182 2.66 -10.83 0.87
CA ARG A 182 2.70 -10.27 -0.49
C ARG A 182 1.42 -10.59 -1.25
N LEU A 183 1.14 -9.76 -2.24
CA LEU A 183 0.07 -9.93 -3.21
C LEU A 183 0.68 -10.52 -4.49
N TYR A 184 0.09 -11.60 -4.98
CA TYR A 184 0.56 -12.36 -6.15
C TYR A 184 -0.49 -12.30 -7.23
N THR A 185 -0.11 -12.16 -8.50
CA THR A 185 -1.00 -12.55 -9.60
C THR A 185 -1.23 -14.06 -9.54
N TRP A 186 -2.23 -14.58 -10.25
CA TRP A 186 -2.51 -16.02 -10.21
C TRP A 186 -1.35 -16.85 -10.74
N ASP A 187 -0.69 -16.40 -11.81
CA ASP A 187 0.48 -17.08 -12.37
C ASP A 187 1.68 -17.02 -11.43
N GLU A 188 1.90 -15.91 -10.74
CA GLU A 188 2.95 -15.85 -9.71
C GLU A 188 2.66 -16.79 -8.54
N ALA A 189 1.39 -16.88 -8.13
CA ALA A 189 0.96 -17.77 -7.05
C ALA A 189 1.11 -19.24 -7.42
N THR A 190 0.64 -19.65 -8.59
CA THR A 190 0.48 -21.07 -8.97
C THR A 190 1.55 -21.58 -9.92
N GLY A 191 2.36 -20.70 -10.53
CA GLY A 191 3.25 -21.05 -11.63
C GLY A 191 2.50 -21.31 -12.94
N GLY A 192 1.24 -20.86 -13.05
CA GLY A 192 0.36 -21.12 -14.19
C GLY A 192 -0.33 -22.51 -14.15
N GLU A 193 -0.13 -23.26 -13.07
CA GLU A 193 -0.70 -24.61 -12.93
C GLU A 193 -2.03 -24.57 -12.16
N THR A 194 -2.99 -25.40 -12.56
CA THR A 194 -4.27 -25.56 -11.88
C THR A 194 -4.25 -26.73 -10.92
N GLY A 195 -4.95 -26.58 -9.77
CA GLY A 195 -5.13 -27.63 -8.77
C GLY A 195 -6.58 -28.10 -8.65
N SER A 196 -6.75 -29.31 -8.17
CA SER A 196 -8.07 -29.91 -7.87
C SER A 196 -7.98 -30.98 -6.79
N GLY A 197 -9.05 -31.14 -6.05
CA GLY A 197 -9.15 -32.10 -4.94
C GLY A 197 -8.40 -31.66 -3.69
N LEU A 198 -8.73 -32.24 -2.56
CA LEU A 198 -8.16 -31.88 -1.25
C LEU A 198 -6.63 -32.09 -1.22
N GLY A 199 -5.90 -31.00 -0.94
CA GLY A 199 -4.43 -30.96 -0.94
C GLY A 199 -3.81 -31.28 -2.31
N GLY A 200 -4.55 -31.06 -3.40
CA GLY A 200 -4.11 -31.31 -4.78
C GLY A 200 -3.70 -30.04 -5.53
N GLY A 201 -3.39 -28.98 -4.82
CA GLY A 201 -2.89 -27.74 -5.42
C GLY A 201 -1.44 -27.84 -5.89
N PRO A 202 -1.02 -27.02 -6.87
CA PRO A 202 0.37 -26.91 -7.28
C PRO A 202 1.22 -26.33 -6.14
N LYS A 203 2.51 -26.63 -6.16
CA LYS A 203 3.46 -25.97 -5.26
C LYS A 203 3.45 -24.44 -5.46
N GLY A 204 3.53 -24.00 -6.71
CA GLY A 204 3.53 -22.58 -7.05
C GLY A 204 4.57 -21.77 -6.28
N ALA A 205 4.12 -20.71 -5.61
CA ALA A 205 4.96 -19.85 -4.76
C ALA A 205 5.21 -20.44 -3.36
N CYS A 206 4.48 -21.47 -2.93
CA CYS A 206 4.65 -22.09 -1.62
C CYS A 206 6.01 -22.80 -1.46
N PRO A 207 6.52 -22.98 -0.24
CA PRO A 207 7.75 -23.75 0.00
C PRO A 207 7.58 -25.23 -0.33
N GLU A 208 8.70 -25.98 -0.32
CA GLU A 208 8.69 -27.41 -0.58
C GLU A 208 7.80 -28.18 0.41
N GLY A 209 6.99 -29.09 -0.10
CA GLY A 209 6.02 -29.86 0.68
C GLY A 209 4.70 -29.10 0.98
N TRP A 210 4.54 -27.90 0.47
CA TRP A 210 3.33 -27.07 0.59
C TRP A 210 2.78 -26.73 -0.78
N SER A 211 1.50 -26.39 -0.85
CA SER A 211 0.81 -26.07 -2.10
C SER A 211 -0.10 -24.84 -1.96
N VAL A 212 -0.41 -24.21 -3.09
CA VAL A 212 -1.45 -23.20 -3.20
C VAL A 212 -2.82 -23.89 -3.07
N PRO A 213 -3.73 -23.42 -2.20
CA PRO A 213 -4.98 -24.10 -1.91
C PRO A 213 -5.85 -24.28 -3.15
N THR A 214 -6.51 -25.42 -3.24
CA THR A 214 -7.60 -25.66 -4.20
C THR A 214 -8.92 -25.09 -3.67
N ASN A 215 -9.97 -25.12 -4.49
CA ASN A 215 -11.31 -24.77 -4.03
C ASN A 215 -11.81 -25.73 -2.95
N GLU A 216 -11.49 -27.01 -3.09
CA GLU A 216 -11.84 -28.06 -2.14
C GLU A 216 -11.12 -27.87 -0.78
N ASP A 217 -9.89 -27.37 -0.78
CA ASP A 217 -9.17 -27.04 0.46
C ASP A 217 -9.88 -25.93 1.24
N TRP A 218 -10.30 -24.87 0.53
CA TRP A 218 -11.09 -23.80 1.12
C TRP A 218 -12.45 -24.25 1.62
N GLU A 219 -13.09 -25.20 0.94
CA GLU A 219 -14.34 -25.80 1.40
C GLU A 219 -14.14 -26.68 2.64
N ASP A 220 -13.04 -27.43 2.73
CA ASP A 220 -12.70 -28.22 3.90
C ASP A 220 -12.52 -27.35 5.14
N LEU A 221 -11.76 -26.24 5.03
CA LEU A 221 -11.63 -25.24 6.08
C LEU A 221 -12.99 -24.69 6.50
N ALA A 222 -13.80 -24.28 5.53
CA ALA A 222 -15.09 -23.64 5.80
C ALA A 222 -16.09 -24.62 6.43
N LYS A 223 -16.11 -25.89 6.02
CA LYS A 223 -16.91 -26.96 6.62
C LYS A 223 -16.52 -27.20 8.06
N ALA A 224 -15.22 -27.30 8.32
CA ALA A 224 -14.69 -27.54 9.67
C ALA A 224 -15.09 -26.42 10.64
N LEU A 225 -15.08 -25.15 10.20
CA LEU A 225 -15.38 -24.00 11.04
C LEU A 225 -16.88 -23.72 11.15
N SER A 226 -17.65 -23.83 10.07
CA SER A 226 -19.08 -23.52 10.09
C SER A 226 -19.97 -24.65 10.59
N GLY A 227 -19.47 -25.90 10.56
CA GLY A 227 -20.28 -27.09 10.79
C GLY A 227 -21.36 -27.31 9.72
N LYS A 228 -21.19 -26.72 8.51
CA LYS A 228 -22.10 -26.84 7.38
C LYS A 228 -21.46 -27.67 6.28
N ASP A 229 -22.26 -28.46 5.55
CA ASP A 229 -21.77 -29.28 4.46
C ASP A 229 -21.60 -28.52 3.15
N HIS A 230 -22.27 -27.38 3.00
CA HIS A 230 -22.26 -26.59 1.76
C HIS A 230 -22.49 -25.09 2.06
N PRO A 231 -22.05 -24.20 1.17
CA PRO A 231 -22.27 -22.76 1.32
C PRO A 231 -23.74 -22.40 1.04
N PHE A 232 -24.17 -21.29 1.61
CA PHE A 232 -25.40 -20.64 1.18
C PHE A 232 -25.08 -19.68 0.04
N LEU A 233 -25.57 -19.95 -1.17
CA LEU A 233 -25.19 -19.25 -2.40
C LEU A 233 -23.66 -19.30 -2.59
N THR A 234 -22.97 -18.18 -2.43
CA THR A 234 -21.54 -18.04 -2.63
C THR A 234 -20.78 -17.79 -1.33
N LYS A 235 -21.36 -18.10 -0.15
CA LYS A 235 -20.75 -17.75 1.14
C LYS A 235 -20.96 -18.83 2.21
N TRP A 236 -19.95 -19.00 3.05
CA TRP A 236 -19.98 -19.84 4.24
C TRP A 236 -20.28 -18.98 5.45
N SER A 237 -21.46 -19.18 6.04
CA SER A 237 -21.96 -18.31 7.12
C SER A 237 -21.12 -18.45 8.39
N GLY A 238 -20.73 -17.31 8.94
CA GLY A 238 -20.05 -17.15 10.23
C GLY A 238 -18.57 -17.52 10.24
N VAL A 239 -18.01 -18.05 9.16
CA VAL A 239 -16.60 -18.49 9.12
C VAL A 239 -15.63 -17.33 9.30
N GLY A 240 -15.97 -16.14 8.80
CA GLY A 240 -15.15 -14.94 8.97
C GLY A 240 -14.85 -14.63 10.44
N ASN A 241 -15.82 -14.81 11.34
CA ASN A 241 -15.63 -14.56 12.77
C ASN A 241 -14.52 -15.43 13.39
N TYR A 242 -14.37 -16.67 12.95
CA TYR A 242 -13.38 -17.61 13.48
C TYR A 242 -11.97 -17.41 12.95
N VAL A 243 -11.79 -16.70 11.83
CA VAL A 243 -10.49 -16.54 11.17
C VAL A 243 -9.94 -15.12 11.20
N MET A 244 -10.80 -14.10 11.31
CA MET A 244 -10.37 -12.71 11.47
C MET A 244 -9.90 -12.45 12.90
N ASN A 245 -8.78 -11.72 13.06
CA ASN A 245 -8.21 -11.42 14.36
C ASN A 245 -8.51 -9.99 14.83
N THR A 246 -8.16 -9.68 16.07
CA THR A 246 -8.32 -8.36 16.68
C THR A 246 -7.05 -7.51 16.70
N ALA A 247 -6.01 -7.94 15.97
CA ALA A 247 -4.74 -7.25 15.92
C ALA A 247 -4.85 -5.84 15.32
N THR A 248 -3.87 -5.01 15.64
CA THR A 248 -3.76 -3.65 15.14
C THR A 248 -2.51 -3.48 14.29
N PHE A 249 -2.56 -2.53 13.36
CA PHE A 249 -1.45 -2.07 12.55
C PHE A 249 -1.24 -0.58 12.80
N ASN A 250 -0.09 -0.21 13.35
CA ASN A 250 0.24 1.16 13.76
C ASN A 250 -0.84 1.80 14.66
N GLY A 251 -1.53 0.99 15.49
CA GLY A 251 -2.60 1.43 16.37
C GLY A 251 -4.01 1.33 15.78
N ASP A 252 -4.16 1.22 14.48
CA ASP A 252 -5.44 1.01 13.82
C ASP A 252 -5.76 -0.48 13.75
N ARG A 253 -7.03 -0.87 13.90
CA ARG A 253 -7.44 -2.26 13.74
C ARG A 253 -7.28 -2.71 12.30
N PHE A 254 -6.74 -3.90 12.06
CA PHE A 254 -6.79 -4.53 10.73
C PHE A 254 -8.24 -4.70 10.25
N TRP A 255 -9.13 -5.06 11.15
CA TRP A 255 -10.55 -5.17 10.89
C TRP A 255 -11.28 -4.07 11.67
N PRO A 256 -11.83 -3.04 11.00
CA PRO A 256 -12.61 -2.01 11.65
C PRO A 256 -13.79 -2.58 12.45
N PHE A 257 -14.25 -1.84 13.44
CA PHE A 257 -15.42 -2.25 14.20
C PHE A 257 -16.67 -2.31 13.30
N SER A 258 -17.43 -3.40 13.44
CA SER A 258 -18.75 -3.55 12.83
C SER A 258 -19.70 -4.16 13.84
N ILE A 259 -20.97 -3.76 13.77
CA ILE A 259 -22.03 -4.34 14.58
C ILE A 259 -22.49 -5.71 14.07
N TYR A 260 -22.05 -6.11 12.88
CA TYR A 260 -22.42 -7.37 12.22
C TYR A 260 -21.40 -8.48 12.40
N THR A 261 -20.23 -8.16 12.95
CA THR A 261 -19.12 -9.10 13.10
C THR A 261 -18.64 -9.15 14.55
N ASP A 262 -18.39 -10.37 15.02
CA ASP A 262 -17.82 -10.63 16.34
C ASP A 262 -16.67 -11.64 16.17
N PHE A 263 -15.57 -11.15 15.56
CA PHE A 263 -14.45 -11.99 15.24
C PHE A 263 -13.50 -12.15 16.42
N ASP A 264 -13.13 -13.40 16.67
CA ASP A 264 -12.31 -13.83 17.81
C ASP A 264 -11.05 -14.61 17.41
N ASN A 265 -10.91 -14.91 16.10
CA ASN A 265 -9.83 -15.75 15.60
C ASN A 265 -9.68 -17.09 16.32
N SER A 266 -10.77 -17.66 16.82
CA SER A 266 -10.74 -18.92 17.59
C SER A 266 -10.17 -20.11 16.80
N ALA A 267 -10.15 -20.04 15.47
CA ALA A 267 -9.44 -21.00 14.62
C ALA A 267 -7.91 -20.84 14.66
N GLY A 268 -7.37 -19.72 15.18
CA GLY A 268 -5.93 -19.41 15.14
C GLY A 268 -5.38 -19.19 13.73
N TRP A 269 -6.26 -18.92 12.75
CA TRP A 269 -5.87 -18.79 11.36
C TRP A 269 -5.30 -17.40 11.00
N ASN A 270 -5.47 -16.40 11.85
CA ASN A 270 -4.86 -15.08 11.81
C ASN A 270 -5.04 -14.32 10.50
N ALA A 271 -6.26 -14.22 9.99
CA ALA A 271 -6.50 -13.39 8.82
C ALA A 271 -6.22 -11.91 9.13
N LEU A 272 -5.41 -11.28 8.27
CA LEU A 272 -5.16 -9.85 8.24
C LEU A 272 -5.76 -9.25 6.97
N SER A 273 -6.30 -8.05 7.06
CA SER A 273 -6.88 -7.33 5.93
C SER A 273 -5.79 -6.68 5.05
N GLY A 274 -5.07 -7.50 4.31
CA GLY A 274 -3.96 -7.09 3.46
C GLY A 274 -4.38 -6.42 2.15
N GLY A 275 -5.69 -6.28 1.87
CA GLY A 275 -6.18 -5.70 0.63
C GLY A 275 -5.91 -6.56 -0.60
N MET A 276 -5.84 -5.90 -1.74
CA MET A 276 -5.50 -6.50 -3.04
C MET A 276 -4.78 -5.51 -3.95
N SER A 277 -4.23 -6.01 -5.04
CA SER A 277 -3.78 -5.18 -6.17
C SER A 277 -4.59 -5.50 -7.42
N GLN A 278 -4.61 -4.56 -8.37
CA GLN A 278 -5.24 -4.68 -9.67
C GLN A 278 -4.21 -4.43 -10.77
N HIS A 279 -4.56 -4.83 -12.01
CA HIS A 279 -3.78 -4.56 -13.21
C HIS A 279 -2.29 -4.91 -13.07
N SER A 280 -1.98 -6.12 -12.64
CA SER A 280 -0.59 -6.57 -12.42
C SER A 280 0.20 -5.64 -11.50
N HIS A 281 -0.38 -5.35 -10.32
CA HIS A 281 0.22 -4.56 -9.25
C HIS A 281 0.35 -3.04 -9.51
N HIS A 282 -0.49 -2.45 -10.36
CA HIS A 282 -0.47 -1.01 -10.60
C HIS A 282 -1.37 -0.20 -9.65
N ASN A 283 -2.46 -0.80 -9.15
CA ASN A 283 -3.39 -0.15 -8.23
C ASN A 283 -3.59 -1.04 -7.01
N PHE A 284 -3.75 -0.44 -5.84
CA PHE A 284 -3.96 -1.14 -4.58
C PHE A 284 -5.20 -0.63 -3.87
N GLU A 285 -5.97 -1.54 -3.26
CA GLU A 285 -7.16 -1.18 -2.51
C GLU A 285 -7.46 -2.17 -1.39
N GLY A 286 -8.28 -1.75 -0.44
CA GLY A 286 -8.87 -2.62 0.58
C GLY A 286 -7.98 -2.95 1.77
N LEU A 287 -6.77 -2.36 1.91
CA LEU A 287 -6.00 -2.47 3.16
C LEU A 287 -6.86 -2.00 4.34
N LEU A 288 -6.77 -2.70 5.46
CA LEU A 288 -7.58 -2.51 6.68
C LEU A 288 -9.10 -2.67 6.48
N SER A 289 -9.53 -3.33 5.40
CA SER A 289 -10.96 -3.55 5.13
C SER A 289 -11.25 -4.91 4.53
N TYR A 290 -10.39 -5.39 3.65
CA TYR A 290 -10.54 -6.65 2.91
C TYR A 290 -9.31 -7.52 3.00
N ALA A 291 -9.51 -8.83 2.90
CA ALA A 291 -8.48 -9.81 2.58
C ALA A 291 -8.96 -10.69 1.44
N TYR A 292 -8.10 -10.93 0.45
CA TYR A 292 -8.38 -11.78 -0.69
C TYR A 292 -7.35 -12.89 -0.79
N PHE A 293 -7.79 -14.11 -1.11
CA PHE A 293 -6.94 -15.30 -1.16
C PHE A 293 -7.17 -16.08 -2.44
N TRP A 294 -6.09 -16.41 -3.13
CA TRP A 294 -6.17 -17.24 -4.32
C TRP A 294 -6.62 -18.66 -4.02
N SER A 295 -7.38 -19.22 -4.95
CA SER A 295 -7.49 -20.65 -5.17
C SER A 295 -6.72 -21.02 -6.43
N SER A 296 -6.05 -22.17 -6.41
CA SER A 296 -5.40 -22.71 -7.60
C SER A 296 -6.38 -23.38 -8.57
N THR A 297 -7.65 -23.53 -8.18
CA THR A 297 -8.68 -24.16 -9.02
C THR A 297 -9.23 -23.15 -10.04
N GLU A 298 -9.18 -23.52 -11.32
CA GLU A 298 -9.84 -22.78 -12.39
C GLU A 298 -11.35 -22.99 -12.32
N LYS A 299 -12.08 -21.92 -12.58
CA LYS A 299 -13.51 -21.99 -12.87
C LYS A 299 -13.77 -22.31 -14.33
N ASP A 300 -13.02 -21.70 -15.22
CA ASP A 300 -13.01 -21.88 -16.67
C ASP A 300 -11.67 -21.43 -17.25
N THR A 301 -11.47 -21.51 -18.54
CA THR A 301 -10.17 -21.24 -19.22
C THR A 301 -9.55 -19.88 -18.88
N GLY A 302 -10.33 -18.87 -18.54
CA GLY A 302 -9.85 -17.51 -18.28
C GLY A 302 -9.99 -17.05 -16.84
N ASN A 303 -10.77 -17.78 -16.03
CA ASN A 303 -11.15 -17.35 -14.69
C ASN A 303 -10.77 -18.40 -13.65
N THR A 304 -10.48 -17.91 -12.46
CA THR A 304 -10.12 -18.73 -11.30
C THR A 304 -10.91 -18.31 -10.07
N TYR A 305 -11.06 -19.22 -9.12
CA TYR A 305 -11.74 -18.93 -7.87
C TYR A 305 -10.82 -18.18 -6.92
N TYR A 306 -11.44 -17.37 -6.04
CA TYR A 306 -10.79 -16.76 -4.88
C TYR A 306 -11.74 -16.76 -3.67
N ARG A 307 -11.19 -16.55 -2.49
CA ARG A 307 -11.91 -16.30 -1.24
C ARG A 307 -11.66 -14.88 -0.79
N TYR A 308 -12.62 -14.31 -0.03
CA TYR A 308 -12.40 -13.02 0.58
C TYR A 308 -13.05 -12.89 1.96
N LEU A 309 -12.54 -11.96 2.71
CA LEU A 309 -13.08 -11.50 3.98
C LEU A 309 -13.31 -9.99 3.87
N TYR A 310 -14.35 -9.52 4.53
CA TYR A 310 -14.68 -8.12 4.63
C TYR A 310 -15.07 -7.80 6.07
N TYR A 311 -14.55 -6.69 6.63
CA TYR A 311 -14.73 -6.36 8.03
C TYR A 311 -16.18 -6.31 8.51
N ASP A 312 -17.12 -5.99 7.64
CA ASP A 312 -18.55 -5.84 7.93
C ASP A 312 -19.37 -7.09 7.57
N LEU A 313 -18.71 -8.22 7.27
CA LEU A 313 -19.35 -9.47 6.88
C LEU A 313 -18.77 -10.65 7.67
N PRO A 314 -19.59 -11.32 8.53
CA PRO A 314 -19.11 -12.47 9.31
C PRO A 314 -18.86 -13.73 8.49
N ASP A 315 -19.28 -13.74 7.24
CA ASP A 315 -19.23 -14.88 6.34
C ASP A 315 -17.85 -15.02 5.65
N PHE A 316 -17.65 -16.12 4.94
CA PHE A 316 -16.47 -16.37 4.11
C PHE A 316 -16.92 -16.62 2.66
N PRO A 317 -17.07 -15.56 1.88
CA PRO A 317 -17.52 -15.65 0.51
C PRO A 317 -16.43 -16.17 -0.43
N PHE A 318 -16.87 -16.67 -1.59
CA PHE A 318 -16.02 -16.93 -2.73
C PHE A 318 -16.53 -16.19 -3.98
N GLY A 319 -15.63 -15.88 -4.87
CA GLY A 319 -15.88 -15.31 -6.17
C GLY A 319 -14.98 -15.94 -7.22
N PHE A 320 -15.02 -15.37 -8.41
CA PHE A 320 -14.12 -15.73 -9.50
C PHE A 320 -13.70 -14.45 -10.23
N THR A 321 -12.50 -14.45 -10.77
CA THR A 321 -11.94 -13.34 -11.52
C THR A 321 -11.01 -13.84 -12.60
N GLN A 322 -10.63 -12.96 -13.51
CA GLN A 322 -9.63 -13.27 -14.53
C GLN A 322 -8.29 -13.56 -13.86
N LYS A 323 -7.57 -14.56 -14.38
CA LYS A 323 -6.18 -14.79 -14.03
C LYS A 323 -5.38 -13.53 -14.32
N ASN A 324 -4.46 -13.17 -13.44
CA ASN A 324 -3.58 -12.00 -13.60
C ASN A 324 -4.27 -10.62 -13.70
N GLY A 325 -5.60 -10.56 -13.58
CA GLY A 325 -6.33 -9.28 -13.47
C GLY A 325 -6.19 -8.63 -12.10
N ALA A 326 -5.88 -9.43 -11.08
CA ALA A 326 -5.72 -9.01 -9.70
C ALA A 326 -4.49 -9.65 -9.06
N GLY A 327 -4.03 -9.09 -7.94
CA GLY A 327 -3.05 -9.70 -7.06
C GLY A 327 -3.67 -9.92 -5.68
N PHE A 328 -3.66 -11.16 -5.19
CA PHE A 328 -4.20 -11.59 -3.92
C PHE A 328 -3.15 -12.29 -3.06
N SER A 329 -3.43 -12.44 -1.79
CA SER A 329 -2.60 -13.20 -0.87
C SER A 329 -2.64 -14.71 -1.16
N VAL A 330 -1.58 -15.41 -0.75
CA VAL A 330 -1.49 -16.88 -0.77
C VAL A 330 -1.40 -17.39 0.66
N ARG A 331 -2.20 -18.40 0.98
CA ARG A 331 -2.16 -19.17 2.22
C ARG A 331 -1.77 -20.60 1.89
N CYS A 332 -0.52 -20.96 2.11
CA CYS A 332 -0.04 -22.29 1.76
C CYS A 332 -0.68 -23.37 2.65
N VAL A 333 -0.90 -24.56 2.05
CA VAL A 333 -1.50 -25.73 2.72
C VAL A 333 -0.68 -26.98 2.48
N LYS A 334 -0.81 -27.96 3.38
CA LYS A 334 -0.36 -29.34 3.16
C LYS A 334 -1.32 -30.32 3.81
N LYS A 335 -1.32 -31.57 3.32
CA LYS A 335 -2.01 -32.69 3.97
C LYS A 335 -1.37 -33.00 5.32
N LYS A 336 -2.21 -33.39 6.27
CA LYS A 336 -1.76 -33.92 7.56
C LYS A 336 -1.04 -35.24 7.40
#